data_733ba7c033b6ffcd633275d6f93356a8
#
_entry.id   733ba7c033b6ffcd633275d6f93356a8
#
_cell.length_a   1.000
_cell.length_b   1.000
_cell.length_c   1.000
_cell.angle_alpha   90.00
_cell.angle_beta   90.00
_cell.angle_gamma   90.00
#
_symmetry.space_group_name_H-M   'P 1'
#
loop_
_entity.id
_entity.type
_entity.pdbx_description
1 polymer ?
#
loop_
_entity_poly.entity_id
_entity_poly.type
_entity_poly.pdbx_seq_one_letter_code
_entity_poly.pdbx_strand_id
1 'polypeptide(L)'
;MLKRSIFILIILSGFVSKAQTLDEQIGYLLSDALFYSDKYIVPATDAAVYQASSSWMNSAKKKEKWQFDLGVHANVFFVPNRDRKFAISNSDFQFFEIEGANEATVPTALGNDNQVYLVGDLDGQEIRFKTPEGINQETVVYPYLQASLGLPYGFEVVGRYSTRTKLKRGDYQVYGFGLKHNFSQYFSALESKKINLSFMTMYSNEEISFEFLDVDTDFGNLGLNQFTSKVDTYHFQLAVSKDIQAFEIIGSFIANVSNFNYRVSGNSSEASVFESAINQLLPQLEDTKWNYMGELTGVYHFSKFFAKTSFTFGKFVNLNIGINYTIN
;
A
#
# COMPACT_ATOMS: atom_id res chain seq x y z
N MET A 1 64.64 14.15 -33.70
CA MET A 1 64.13 13.00 -32.95
C MET A 1 63.08 13.35 -31.89
N LEU A 2 63.09 14.49 -31.31
CA LEU A 2 62.16 14.90 -30.22
C LEU A 2 60.68 15.02 -30.64
N LYS A 3 60.35 15.40 -31.87
CA LYS A 3 58.96 15.58 -32.34
C LYS A 3 58.20 14.27 -32.61
N ARG A 4 58.88 13.13 -32.83
CA ARG A 4 58.25 11.81 -33.03
C ARG A 4 57.88 11.16 -31.70
N SER A 5 58.61 11.42 -30.63
CA SER A 5 58.34 10.88 -29.29
C SER A 5 57.15 11.50 -28.61
N ILE A 6 56.82 12.77 -28.88
CA ILE A 6 55.66 13.47 -28.32
C ILE A 6 54.35 12.96 -28.95
N PHE A 7 54.37 12.56 -30.23
CA PHE A 7 53.17 12.07 -30.90
C PHE A 7 52.75 10.66 -30.43
N ILE A 8 53.73 9.81 -30.02
CA ILE A 8 53.47 8.49 -29.45
C ILE A 8 52.93 8.61 -28.03
N LEU A 9 53.34 9.62 -27.26
CA LEU A 9 52.84 9.84 -25.91
C LEU A 9 51.38 10.36 -25.89
N ILE A 10 50.95 11.08 -26.91
CA ILE A 10 49.57 11.59 -27.05
C ILE A 10 48.61 10.46 -27.50
N ILE A 11 49.07 9.47 -28.23
CA ILE A 11 48.25 8.32 -28.64
C ILE A 11 48.05 7.34 -27.48
N LEU A 12 48.96 7.26 -26.54
CA LEU A 12 48.84 6.39 -25.35
C LEU A 12 47.97 6.98 -24.23
N SER A 13 47.73 8.29 -24.26
CA SER A 13 46.83 8.94 -23.28
C SER A 13 45.33 8.88 -23.64
N GLY A 14 45.00 8.30 -24.81
CA GLY A 14 43.64 8.25 -25.34
C GLY A 14 42.80 7.01 -24.94
N PHE A 15 43.36 6.04 -24.23
CA PHE A 15 42.67 4.81 -23.86
C PHE A 15 42.70 4.53 -22.36
N VAL A 16 42.39 5.51 -21.55
CA VAL A 16 41.86 5.21 -20.22
C VAL A 16 40.34 5.26 -20.35
N SER A 17 39.76 4.27 -21.02
CA SER A 17 38.37 3.91 -20.75
C SER A 17 38.38 3.47 -19.30
N LYS A 18 37.76 4.24 -18.42
CA LYS A 18 37.46 3.76 -17.09
C LYS A 18 36.46 2.61 -17.28
N ALA A 19 36.98 1.37 -17.26
CA ALA A 19 36.13 0.25 -16.96
C ALA A 19 35.56 0.53 -15.58
N GLN A 20 34.23 0.62 -15.46
CA GLN A 20 33.55 0.71 -14.17
C GLN A 20 33.99 -0.51 -13.35
N THR A 21 34.28 -0.30 -12.07
CA THR A 21 34.59 -1.43 -11.20
C THR A 21 33.32 -2.25 -10.99
N LEU A 22 33.44 -3.55 -10.77
CA LEU A 22 32.30 -4.42 -10.47
C LEU A 22 31.45 -3.86 -9.31
N ASP A 23 32.09 -3.29 -8.29
CA ASP A 23 31.38 -2.67 -7.16
C ASP A 23 30.53 -1.46 -7.59
N GLU A 24 31.02 -0.64 -8.53
CA GLU A 24 30.24 0.49 -9.08
C GLU A 24 29.04 0.00 -9.91
N GLN A 25 29.23 -1.04 -10.72
CA GLN A 25 28.15 -1.63 -11.52
C GLN A 25 27.06 -2.25 -10.64
N ILE A 26 27.45 -2.96 -9.58
CA ILE A 26 26.51 -3.47 -8.57
C ILE A 26 25.77 -2.31 -7.89
N GLY A 27 26.46 -1.23 -7.55
CA GLY A 27 25.84 -0.03 -6.98
C GLY A 27 24.77 0.57 -7.89
N TYR A 28 25.05 0.70 -9.19
CA TYR A 28 24.08 1.20 -10.17
C TYR A 28 22.90 0.25 -10.37
N LEU A 29 23.15 -1.05 -10.46
CA LEU A 29 22.10 -2.06 -10.55
C LEU A 29 21.13 -1.98 -9.36
N LEU A 30 21.66 -1.88 -8.13
CA LEU A 30 20.86 -1.75 -6.93
C LEU A 30 20.08 -0.42 -6.89
N SER A 31 20.68 0.67 -7.34
CA SER A 31 20.02 1.97 -7.45
C SER A 31 18.83 1.91 -8.42
N ASP A 32 19.02 1.29 -9.57
CA ASP A 32 17.97 1.13 -10.58
C ASP A 32 16.84 0.21 -10.09
N ALA A 33 17.20 -0.87 -9.39
CA ALA A 33 16.23 -1.77 -8.77
C ALA A 33 15.38 -1.05 -7.70
N LEU A 34 15.98 -0.17 -6.88
CA LEU A 34 15.26 0.64 -5.91
C LEU A 34 14.32 1.64 -6.61
N PHE A 35 14.82 2.37 -7.62
CA PHE A 35 14.01 3.30 -8.39
C PHE A 35 12.78 2.60 -8.99
N TYR A 36 12.97 1.45 -9.63
CA TYR A 36 11.87 0.69 -10.21
C TYR A 36 10.89 0.19 -9.14
N SER A 37 11.40 -0.35 -8.04
CA SER A 37 10.59 -0.86 -6.93
C SER A 37 9.71 0.22 -6.32
N ASP A 38 10.23 1.43 -6.11
CA ASP A 38 9.45 2.58 -5.62
C ASP A 38 8.26 2.87 -6.54
N LYS A 39 8.51 3.05 -7.84
CA LYS A 39 7.45 3.34 -8.83
C LYS A 39 6.44 2.21 -8.95
N TYR A 40 6.88 0.97 -8.80
CA TYR A 40 6.03 -0.21 -8.91
C TYR A 40 5.10 -0.37 -7.70
N ILE A 41 5.63 -0.26 -6.46
CA ILE A 41 4.91 -0.65 -5.25
C ILE A 41 4.10 0.47 -4.60
N VAL A 42 4.57 1.72 -4.66
CA VAL A 42 3.96 2.85 -3.95
C VAL A 42 2.46 3.03 -4.25
N PRO A 43 1.96 2.90 -5.49
CA PRO A 43 0.53 2.99 -5.73
C PRO A 43 -0.31 1.95 -4.97
N ALA A 44 0.21 0.73 -4.81
CA ALA A 44 -0.48 -0.35 -4.12
C ALA A 44 -0.47 -0.16 -2.59
N THR A 45 0.65 0.26 -2.03
CA THR A 45 0.76 0.52 -0.59
C THR A 45 -0.08 1.73 -0.17
N ASP A 46 -0.08 2.79 -0.98
CA ASP A 46 -0.98 3.92 -0.76
C ASP A 46 -2.46 3.48 -0.80
N ALA A 47 -2.84 2.64 -1.78
CA ALA A 47 -4.19 2.11 -1.88
C ALA A 47 -4.58 1.28 -0.64
N ALA A 48 -3.67 0.48 -0.10
CA ALA A 48 -3.89 -0.29 1.11
C ALA A 48 -4.22 0.59 2.32
N VAL A 49 -3.49 1.69 2.51
CA VAL A 49 -3.76 2.67 3.56
C VAL A 49 -5.18 3.21 3.45
N TYR A 50 -5.64 3.56 2.25
CA TYR A 50 -7.00 4.05 2.03
C TYR A 50 -8.05 2.98 2.30
N GLN A 51 -7.80 1.74 1.92
CA GLN A 51 -8.68 0.61 2.21
C GLN A 51 -8.77 0.33 3.72
N ALA A 52 -7.63 0.24 4.40
CA ALA A 52 -7.56 -0.03 5.82
C ALA A 52 -8.17 1.09 6.67
N SER A 53 -8.06 2.34 6.21
CA SER A 53 -8.58 3.53 6.88
C SER A 53 -10.09 3.68 6.78
N SER A 54 -10.73 3.06 5.79
CA SER A 54 -12.15 3.26 5.50
C SER A 54 -13.08 2.51 6.44
N SER A 55 -14.26 3.09 6.70
CA SER A 55 -15.41 2.41 7.30
C SER A 55 -15.21 1.82 8.71
N TRP A 56 -14.43 2.47 9.56
CA TRP A 56 -14.22 2.01 10.93
C TRP A 56 -15.42 2.30 11.85
N MET A 57 -16.03 3.48 11.71
CA MET A 57 -17.13 3.88 12.56
C MET A 57 -18.44 3.24 12.09
N ASN A 58 -19.04 2.38 12.92
CA ASN A 58 -20.34 1.77 12.64
C ASN A 58 -21.49 2.74 12.90
N SER A 59 -21.34 3.62 13.89
CA SER A 59 -22.31 4.65 14.29
C SER A 59 -21.56 5.74 15.04
N ALA A 60 -22.00 6.99 14.87
CA ALA A 60 -21.53 8.10 15.71
C ALA A 60 -22.29 8.21 17.03
N LYS A 61 -23.32 7.39 17.26
CA LYS A 61 -24.09 7.36 18.50
C LYS A 61 -23.24 6.88 19.67
N LYS A 62 -23.68 7.27 20.86
CA LYS A 62 -23.23 6.65 22.09
C LYS A 62 -23.75 5.21 22.14
N LYS A 63 -22.84 4.26 22.29
CA LYS A 63 -23.17 2.85 22.50
C LYS A 63 -23.50 2.63 23.98
N GLU A 64 -24.45 1.76 24.28
CA GLU A 64 -24.75 1.37 25.64
C GLU A 64 -23.58 0.63 26.29
N LYS A 65 -23.47 0.73 27.60
CA LYS A 65 -22.43 0.06 28.36
C LYS A 65 -22.55 -1.46 28.21
N TRP A 66 -21.48 -2.10 27.78
CA TRP A 66 -21.33 -3.55 27.51
C TRP A 66 -22.16 -4.05 26.31
N GLN A 67 -22.82 -3.20 25.57
CA GLN A 67 -23.39 -3.55 24.29
C GLN A 67 -22.25 -3.94 23.34
N PHE A 68 -22.39 -5.12 22.72
CA PHE A 68 -21.41 -5.69 21.81
C PHE A 68 -22.01 -5.81 20.41
N ASP A 69 -21.30 -5.35 19.40
CA ASP A 69 -21.66 -5.60 18.00
C ASP A 69 -20.58 -6.47 17.34
N LEU A 70 -21.04 -7.39 16.50
CA LEU A 70 -20.20 -8.19 15.62
C LEU A 70 -20.72 -8.09 14.20
N GLY A 71 -19.86 -7.80 13.25
CA GLY A 71 -20.23 -7.62 11.86
C GLY A 71 -19.27 -8.27 10.87
N VAL A 72 -19.85 -8.64 9.74
CA VAL A 72 -19.12 -9.08 8.53
C VAL A 72 -19.23 -7.98 7.50
N HIS A 73 -18.11 -7.61 6.93
CA HIS A 73 -17.99 -6.51 5.99
C HIS A 73 -17.21 -6.94 4.75
N ALA A 74 -17.46 -6.25 3.65
CA ALA A 74 -16.64 -6.31 2.45
C ALA A 74 -16.24 -4.90 2.04
N ASN A 75 -14.96 -4.70 1.78
CA ASN A 75 -14.45 -3.47 1.19
C ASN A 75 -14.22 -3.70 -0.31
N VAL A 76 -14.69 -2.77 -1.12
CA VAL A 76 -14.55 -2.75 -2.57
C VAL A 76 -13.70 -1.53 -2.93
N PHE A 77 -12.50 -1.78 -3.42
CA PHE A 77 -11.56 -0.77 -3.87
C PHE A 77 -11.54 -0.68 -5.39
N PHE A 78 -11.73 0.52 -5.93
CA PHE A 78 -11.66 0.78 -7.37
C PHE A 78 -10.26 1.27 -7.73
N VAL A 79 -9.54 0.49 -8.54
CA VAL A 79 -8.16 0.79 -8.96
C VAL A 79 -8.18 1.88 -10.03
N PRO A 80 -7.65 3.10 -9.75
CA PRO A 80 -7.66 4.16 -10.74
C PRO A 80 -6.69 3.88 -11.89
N ASN A 81 -7.08 4.20 -13.12
CA ASN A 81 -6.24 3.96 -14.29
C ASN A 81 -4.88 4.67 -14.23
N ARG A 82 -4.79 5.84 -13.60
CA ARG A 82 -3.56 6.61 -13.43
C ARG A 82 -2.53 5.91 -12.54
N ASP A 83 -2.99 5.06 -11.60
CA ASP A 83 -2.15 4.36 -10.63
C ASP A 83 -1.80 2.93 -11.10
N ARG A 84 -2.18 2.55 -12.34
CA ARG A 84 -1.93 1.22 -12.91
C ARG A 84 -0.65 1.12 -13.74
N LYS A 85 -0.04 2.24 -14.13
CA LYS A 85 1.13 2.29 -15.00
C LYS A 85 1.99 3.52 -14.73
N PHE A 86 3.26 3.41 -15.09
CA PHE A 86 4.21 4.53 -15.08
C PHE A 86 5.13 4.46 -16.29
N ALA A 87 5.68 5.60 -16.66
CA ALA A 87 6.66 5.69 -17.73
C ALA A 87 8.07 5.49 -17.17
N ILE A 88 8.92 4.86 -17.95
CA ILE A 88 10.35 4.72 -17.73
C ILE A 88 11.10 5.10 -19.00
N SER A 89 12.31 5.61 -18.87
CA SER A 89 13.22 5.95 -19.96
C SER A 89 14.64 5.49 -19.62
N ASN A 90 15.50 5.30 -20.63
CA ASN A 90 16.90 4.95 -20.41
C ASN A 90 17.65 5.99 -19.57
N SER A 91 17.18 7.24 -19.54
CA SER A 91 17.76 8.29 -18.68
C SER A 91 17.43 8.13 -17.19
N ASP A 92 16.47 7.31 -16.83
CA ASP A 92 16.10 7.03 -15.44
C ASP A 92 17.01 5.98 -14.80
N PHE A 93 17.78 5.25 -15.62
CA PHE A 93 18.64 4.14 -15.22
C PHE A 93 20.12 4.48 -15.37
N GLN A 94 20.94 3.87 -14.53
CA GLN A 94 22.40 3.96 -14.58
C GLN A 94 23.04 2.66 -15.06
N PHE A 95 22.37 1.53 -14.80
CA PHE A 95 22.83 0.18 -15.16
C PHE A 95 22.01 -0.41 -16.29
N PHE A 96 20.68 -0.23 -16.24
CA PHE A 96 19.76 -0.84 -17.20
C PHE A 96 19.44 0.07 -18.38
N GLU A 97 19.17 -0.59 -19.51
CA GLU A 97 18.54 0.01 -20.68
C GLU A 97 17.28 -0.78 -21.04
N ILE A 98 16.30 -0.11 -21.63
CA ILE A 98 15.07 -0.75 -22.11
C ILE A 98 15.37 -1.47 -23.42
N GLU A 99 15.15 -2.78 -23.48
CA GLU A 99 15.42 -3.58 -24.68
C GLU A 99 14.57 -3.09 -25.87
N GLY A 100 15.25 -2.64 -26.91
CA GLY A 100 14.63 -2.22 -28.18
C GLY A 100 13.89 -0.89 -28.17
N ALA A 101 13.98 -0.11 -27.08
CA ALA A 101 13.33 1.20 -26.98
C ALA A 101 14.11 2.15 -26.06
N ASN A 102 13.87 3.48 -26.20
CA ASN A 102 14.41 4.47 -25.27
C ASN A 102 13.45 4.82 -24.14
N GLU A 103 12.16 4.56 -24.34
CA GLU A 103 11.08 4.83 -23.38
C GLU A 103 10.05 3.70 -23.42
N ALA A 104 9.45 3.39 -22.30
CA ALA A 104 8.36 2.42 -22.20
C ALA A 104 7.36 2.81 -21.12
N THR A 105 6.15 2.26 -21.22
CA THR A 105 5.15 2.32 -20.16
C THR A 105 4.98 0.94 -19.58
N VAL A 106 5.21 0.81 -18.28
CA VAL A 106 5.19 -0.45 -17.55
C VAL A 106 4.12 -0.42 -16.45
N PRO A 107 3.62 -1.58 -15.99
CA PRO A 107 2.63 -1.64 -14.95
C PRO A 107 3.23 -1.31 -13.57
N THR A 108 2.40 -0.73 -12.71
CA THR A 108 2.60 -0.79 -11.26
C THR A 108 2.11 -2.13 -10.71
N ALA A 109 2.26 -2.38 -9.42
CA ALA A 109 1.69 -3.55 -8.75
C ALA A 109 0.16 -3.66 -8.90
N LEU A 110 -0.54 -2.53 -9.09
CA LEU A 110 -1.98 -2.46 -9.41
C LEU A 110 -2.28 -2.58 -10.92
N GLY A 111 -1.25 -2.62 -11.76
CA GLY A 111 -1.36 -2.56 -13.21
C GLY A 111 -1.75 -3.86 -13.89
N ASN A 112 -1.54 -3.88 -15.19
CA ASN A 112 -1.78 -5.02 -16.06
C ASN A 112 -0.52 -5.93 -16.18
N ASP A 113 -0.45 -6.72 -17.24
CA ASP A 113 0.61 -7.67 -17.55
C ASP A 113 1.56 -7.19 -18.67
N ASN A 114 1.57 -5.89 -18.95
CA ASN A 114 2.38 -5.30 -20.01
C ASN A 114 3.84 -5.18 -19.56
N GLN A 115 4.66 -6.16 -19.89
CA GLN A 115 6.03 -6.28 -19.44
C GLN A 115 7.01 -5.89 -20.55
N VAL A 116 8.16 -5.33 -20.15
CA VAL A 116 9.30 -5.08 -21.01
C VAL A 116 10.54 -5.76 -20.42
N TYR A 117 11.60 -5.89 -21.21
CA TYR A 117 12.89 -6.34 -20.71
C TYR A 117 13.79 -5.12 -20.48
N LEU A 118 14.48 -5.15 -19.34
CA LEU A 118 15.61 -4.28 -19.03
C LEU A 118 16.88 -5.10 -19.16
N VAL A 119 17.87 -4.58 -19.87
CA VAL A 119 19.14 -5.24 -20.12
C VAL A 119 20.29 -4.39 -19.56
N GLY A 120 21.31 -5.02 -19.01
CA GLY A 120 22.50 -4.37 -18.49
C GLY A 120 23.70 -5.29 -18.61
N ASP A 121 24.90 -4.77 -18.45
CA ASP A 121 26.15 -5.54 -18.46
C ASP A 121 26.81 -5.52 -17.08
N LEU A 122 27.01 -6.69 -16.50
CA LEU A 122 27.73 -6.87 -15.25
C LEU A 122 29.02 -7.69 -15.50
N ASP A 123 30.14 -7.03 -15.46
CA ASP A 123 31.45 -7.64 -15.65
C ASP A 123 31.58 -8.43 -16.99
N GLY A 124 30.96 -7.88 -18.06
CA GLY A 124 30.96 -8.50 -19.40
C GLY A 124 29.89 -9.57 -19.58
N GLN A 125 28.97 -9.73 -18.64
CA GLN A 125 27.82 -10.63 -18.74
C GLN A 125 26.54 -9.85 -18.85
N GLU A 126 25.71 -10.16 -19.85
CA GLU A 126 24.41 -9.55 -20.02
C GLU A 126 23.45 -10.03 -18.94
N ILE A 127 22.89 -9.09 -18.19
CA ILE A 127 21.78 -9.33 -17.28
C ILE A 127 20.51 -8.84 -17.96
N ARG A 128 19.53 -9.72 -18.10
CA ARG A 128 18.23 -9.44 -18.69
C ARG A 128 17.12 -9.64 -17.67
N PHE A 129 16.50 -8.54 -17.28
CA PHE A 129 15.43 -8.51 -16.27
C PHE A 129 14.09 -8.24 -16.92
N LYS A 130 13.13 -9.12 -16.72
CA LYS A 130 11.75 -8.92 -17.16
C LYS A 130 10.99 -8.16 -16.08
N THR A 131 10.42 -7.00 -16.44
CA THR A 131 9.65 -6.18 -15.49
C THR A 131 8.45 -6.96 -14.92
N PRO A 132 8.12 -6.79 -13.62
CA PRO A 132 7.02 -7.51 -13.00
C PRO A 132 5.65 -7.08 -13.53
N GLU A 133 4.70 -8.02 -13.51
CA GLU A 133 3.29 -7.75 -13.79
C GLU A 133 2.59 -7.13 -12.58
N GLY A 134 1.46 -6.42 -12.82
CA GLY A 134 0.53 -6.05 -11.77
C GLY A 134 -0.55 -7.12 -11.51
N ILE A 135 -1.41 -6.86 -10.54
CA ILE A 135 -2.53 -7.75 -10.19
C ILE A 135 -3.58 -7.86 -11.31
N ASN A 136 -3.58 -6.92 -12.26
CA ASN A 136 -4.51 -6.82 -13.39
C ASN A 136 -6.00 -6.92 -12.99
N GLN A 137 -6.37 -6.24 -11.93
CA GLN A 137 -7.74 -6.16 -11.44
C GLN A 137 -8.20 -4.70 -11.41
N GLU A 138 -9.41 -4.43 -11.92
CA GLU A 138 -10.02 -3.11 -11.84
C GLU A 138 -10.65 -2.84 -10.48
N THR A 139 -10.96 -3.92 -9.77
CA THR A 139 -11.61 -3.87 -8.47
C THR A 139 -11.00 -4.92 -7.56
N VAL A 140 -10.60 -4.52 -6.36
CA VAL A 140 -10.11 -5.41 -5.31
C VAL A 140 -11.16 -5.47 -4.21
N VAL A 141 -11.57 -6.68 -3.85
CA VAL A 141 -12.55 -6.91 -2.79
C VAL A 141 -11.90 -7.73 -1.69
N TYR A 142 -11.99 -7.26 -0.44
CA TYR A 142 -11.58 -8.07 0.69
C TYR A 142 -12.64 -8.06 1.80
N PRO A 143 -12.95 -9.25 2.36
CA PRO A 143 -13.83 -9.38 3.50
C PRO A 143 -13.08 -9.15 4.81
N TYR A 144 -13.78 -8.64 5.82
CA TYR A 144 -13.25 -8.55 7.17
C TYR A 144 -14.34 -8.69 8.23
N LEU A 145 -13.92 -9.06 9.42
CA LEU A 145 -14.73 -9.03 10.62
C LEU A 145 -14.46 -7.75 11.39
N GLN A 146 -15.50 -7.16 11.95
CA GLN A 146 -15.39 -6.04 12.87
C GLN A 146 -16.25 -6.28 14.09
N ALA A 147 -15.68 -6.07 15.26
CA ALA A 147 -16.37 -6.15 16.53
C ALA A 147 -16.22 -4.83 17.27
N SER A 148 -17.23 -4.47 18.07
CA SER A 148 -17.13 -3.31 18.94
C SER A 148 -17.86 -3.51 20.27
N LEU A 149 -17.32 -2.88 21.33
CA LEU A 149 -17.82 -2.99 22.69
C LEU A 149 -18.01 -1.59 23.28
N GLY A 150 -19.23 -1.31 23.73
CA GLY A 150 -19.57 -0.10 24.46
C GLY A 150 -18.99 -0.10 25.87
N LEU A 151 -18.34 0.99 26.23
CA LEU A 151 -17.74 1.22 27.55
C LEU A 151 -18.49 2.35 28.29
N PRO A 152 -18.22 2.53 29.60
CA PRO A 152 -18.75 3.68 30.34
C PRO A 152 -18.38 5.02 29.68
N TYR A 153 -19.15 6.05 29.99
CA TYR A 153 -18.90 7.44 29.60
C TYR A 153 -18.88 7.69 28.08
N GLY A 154 -19.55 6.85 27.28
CA GLY A 154 -19.65 7.01 25.82
C GLY A 154 -18.39 6.62 25.06
N PHE A 155 -17.50 5.86 25.68
CA PHE A 155 -16.41 5.21 24.99
C PHE A 155 -16.85 3.92 24.29
N GLU A 156 -16.17 3.55 23.23
CA GLU A 156 -16.35 2.29 22.50
C GLU A 156 -15.00 1.83 21.96
N VAL A 157 -14.66 0.57 22.20
CA VAL A 157 -13.51 -0.09 21.59
C VAL A 157 -13.97 -0.82 20.35
N VAL A 158 -13.20 -0.73 19.27
CA VAL A 158 -13.47 -1.41 17.99
C VAL A 158 -12.25 -2.22 17.61
N GLY A 159 -12.47 -3.44 17.14
CA GLY A 159 -11.44 -4.31 16.56
C GLY A 159 -11.83 -4.74 15.15
N ARG A 160 -10.85 -4.80 14.25
CA ARG A 160 -11.01 -5.27 12.88
C ARG A 160 -9.96 -6.32 12.57
N TYR A 161 -10.38 -7.35 11.83
CA TYR A 161 -9.50 -8.40 11.33
C TYR A 161 -9.97 -8.89 9.97
N SER A 162 -9.08 -8.91 8.98
CA SER A 162 -9.28 -9.64 7.74
C SER A 162 -8.40 -10.88 7.73
N THR A 163 -8.92 -11.97 7.20
CA THR A 163 -8.08 -13.09 6.79
C THR A 163 -7.21 -12.66 5.61
N ARG A 164 -6.09 -13.35 5.43
CA ARG A 164 -5.22 -13.13 4.28
C ARG A 164 -5.98 -13.40 2.98
N THR A 165 -6.26 -12.35 2.23
CA THR A 165 -7.01 -12.40 0.97
C THR A 165 -6.03 -12.50 -0.18
N LYS A 166 -6.15 -13.57 -0.96
CA LYS A 166 -5.32 -13.79 -2.15
C LYS A 166 -5.71 -12.83 -3.28
N LEU A 167 -4.71 -12.19 -3.85
CA LEU A 167 -4.75 -11.43 -5.09
C LEU A 167 -4.21 -12.32 -6.23
N LYS A 168 -4.28 -11.84 -7.49
CA LYS A 168 -3.72 -12.57 -8.64
C LYS A 168 -2.21 -12.86 -8.45
N ARG A 169 -1.48 -11.91 -7.85
CA ARG A 169 -0.03 -11.97 -7.62
C ARG A 169 0.30 -11.51 -6.21
N GLY A 170 -0.03 -12.33 -5.22
CA GLY A 170 0.25 -12.02 -3.83
C GLY A 170 -0.96 -12.07 -2.91
N ASP A 171 -0.90 -11.39 -1.81
CA ASP A 171 -1.97 -11.36 -0.82
C ASP A 171 -2.05 -10.02 -0.06
N TYR A 172 -3.19 -9.83 0.63
CA TYR A 172 -3.48 -8.68 1.46
C TYR A 172 -4.12 -9.10 2.78
N GLN A 173 -3.65 -8.53 3.87
CA GLN A 173 -4.23 -8.71 5.19
C GLN A 173 -4.25 -7.39 5.95
N VAL A 174 -5.29 -7.17 6.75
CA VAL A 174 -5.36 -6.03 7.68
C VAL A 174 -5.91 -6.47 9.03
N TYR A 175 -5.34 -5.92 10.10
CA TYR A 175 -5.91 -5.98 11.42
C TYR A 175 -5.69 -4.64 12.14
N GLY A 176 -6.51 -4.38 13.13
CA GLY A 176 -6.36 -3.15 13.89
C GLY A 176 -7.39 -3.00 14.98
N PHE A 177 -7.24 -1.94 15.75
CA PHE A 177 -8.14 -1.59 16.83
C PHE A 177 -8.31 -0.06 16.93
N GLY A 178 -9.41 0.35 17.53
CA GLY A 178 -9.72 1.77 17.70
C GLY A 178 -10.48 2.06 18.99
N LEU A 179 -10.42 3.30 19.40
CA LEU A 179 -11.15 3.85 20.52
C LEU A 179 -11.98 5.04 20.04
N LYS A 180 -13.30 4.91 20.14
CA LYS A 180 -14.26 5.98 19.85
C LYS A 180 -14.75 6.62 21.14
N HIS A 181 -15.00 7.92 21.09
CA HIS A 181 -15.70 8.64 22.14
C HIS A 181 -16.82 9.51 21.55
N ASN A 182 -18.03 9.41 22.14
CA ASN A 182 -19.16 10.23 21.76
C ASN A 182 -19.19 11.49 22.62
N PHE A 183 -19.11 12.66 21.96
CA PHE A 183 -19.14 13.98 22.61
C PHE A 183 -20.56 14.56 22.74
N SER A 184 -21.50 14.14 21.88
CA SER A 184 -22.86 14.71 21.90
C SER A 184 -23.56 14.54 23.26
N GLN A 185 -23.19 13.51 24.03
CA GLN A 185 -23.71 13.29 25.40
C GLN A 185 -23.45 14.46 26.36
N TYR A 186 -22.54 15.37 26.05
CA TYR A 186 -22.24 16.55 26.86
C TYR A 186 -23.01 17.82 26.42
N PHE A 187 -23.77 17.72 25.31
CA PHE A 187 -24.47 18.85 24.71
C PHE A 187 -25.94 18.53 24.48
N SER A 188 -26.82 18.94 25.41
CA SER A 188 -28.27 18.69 25.35
C SER A 188 -28.90 19.20 24.04
N ALA A 189 -28.38 20.28 23.48
CA ALA A 189 -28.83 20.82 22.19
C ALA A 189 -28.58 19.88 21.00
N LEU A 190 -27.58 19.03 21.06
CA LEU A 190 -27.28 18.01 20.03
C LEU A 190 -28.21 16.80 20.23
N GLU A 191 -28.35 16.33 21.46
CA GLU A 191 -29.23 15.21 21.79
C GLU A 191 -30.68 15.48 21.39
N SER A 192 -31.19 16.66 21.72
CA SER A 192 -32.59 17.05 21.38
C SER A 192 -32.84 17.06 19.87
N LYS A 193 -31.81 17.34 19.07
CA LYS A 193 -31.88 17.35 17.61
C LYS A 193 -31.51 16.01 16.98
N LYS A 194 -31.19 14.97 17.78
CA LYS A 194 -30.71 13.66 17.32
C LYS A 194 -29.47 13.78 16.41
N ILE A 195 -28.59 14.71 16.81
CA ILE A 195 -27.28 14.89 16.13
C ILE A 195 -26.22 14.28 17.04
N ASN A 196 -25.42 13.40 16.49
CA ASN A 196 -24.32 12.76 17.21
C ASN A 196 -22.99 13.28 16.68
N LEU A 197 -22.05 13.53 17.60
CA LEU A 197 -20.69 13.94 17.33
C LEU A 197 -19.77 12.96 18.03
N SER A 198 -18.87 12.34 17.28
CA SER A 198 -17.89 11.38 17.81
C SER A 198 -16.52 11.59 17.20
N PHE A 199 -15.52 11.32 18.01
CA PHE A 199 -14.13 11.22 17.60
C PHE A 199 -13.65 9.79 17.80
N MET A 200 -12.79 9.33 16.90
CA MET A 200 -12.20 8.00 16.95
C MET A 200 -10.73 8.07 16.62
N THR A 201 -9.91 7.40 17.38
CA THR A 201 -8.52 7.12 17.05
C THR A 201 -8.35 5.63 16.80
N MET A 202 -7.54 5.26 15.85
CA MET A 202 -7.37 3.87 15.42
C MET A 202 -5.92 3.61 15.06
N TYR A 203 -5.52 2.36 15.25
CA TYR A 203 -4.28 1.80 14.72
C TYR A 203 -4.63 0.61 13.83
N SER A 204 -4.02 0.53 12.67
CA SER A 204 -4.08 -0.64 11.81
C SER A 204 -2.69 -1.01 11.31
N ASN A 205 -2.50 -2.30 11.08
CA ASN A 205 -1.35 -2.86 10.39
C ASN A 205 -1.86 -3.56 9.13
N GLU A 206 -1.31 -3.16 8.00
CA GLU A 206 -1.58 -3.73 6.70
C GLU A 206 -0.34 -4.50 6.23
N GLU A 207 -0.54 -5.72 5.77
CA GLU A 207 0.50 -6.50 5.10
C GLU A 207 0.05 -6.79 3.67
N ILE A 208 0.88 -6.38 2.71
CA ILE A 208 0.67 -6.65 1.30
C ILE A 208 1.88 -7.38 0.79
N SER A 209 1.69 -8.52 0.15
CA SER A 209 2.75 -9.20 -0.59
C SER A 209 2.45 -9.22 -2.08
N PHE A 210 3.50 -9.13 -2.86
CA PHE A 210 3.47 -9.31 -4.31
C PHE A 210 4.47 -10.38 -4.69
N GLU A 211 4.00 -11.35 -5.45
CA GLU A 211 4.84 -12.35 -6.08
C GLU A 211 5.28 -11.81 -7.45
N PHE A 212 6.57 -11.72 -7.70
CA PHE A 212 7.11 -11.48 -9.01
C PHE A 212 7.81 -12.73 -9.52
N LEU A 213 7.99 -12.77 -10.84
CA LEU A 213 8.67 -13.88 -11.49
C LEU A 213 10.10 -13.95 -10.99
N ASP A 214 10.59 -15.17 -10.85
CA ASP A 214 11.98 -15.43 -10.55
C ASP A 214 12.88 -14.66 -11.51
N VAL A 215 13.89 -13.98 -10.98
CA VAL A 215 14.89 -13.28 -11.78
C VAL A 215 15.93 -14.31 -12.23
N ASP A 216 15.82 -14.75 -13.48
CA ASP A 216 16.81 -15.62 -14.10
C ASP A 216 17.97 -14.77 -14.62
N THR A 217 19.18 -15.15 -14.24
CA THR A 217 20.43 -14.60 -14.75
C THR A 217 21.33 -15.73 -15.24
N ASP A 218 22.38 -15.43 -15.99
CA ASP A 218 23.39 -16.43 -16.39
C ASP A 218 24.10 -17.05 -15.17
N PHE A 219 24.02 -16.42 -13.99
CA PHE A 219 24.49 -16.98 -12.72
C PHE A 219 23.46 -17.89 -12.04
N GLY A 220 22.32 -18.15 -12.70
CA GLY A 220 21.19 -18.89 -12.17
C GLY A 220 20.04 -17.99 -11.70
N ASN A 221 19.03 -18.62 -11.15
CA ASN A 221 17.88 -17.92 -10.59
C ASN A 221 18.27 -17.27 -9.27
N LEU A 222 18.14 -15.94 -9.16
CA LEU A 222 18.44 -15.19 -7.94
C LEU A 222 17.51 -15.58 -6.78
N GLY A 223 16.42 -16.30 -7.07
CA GLY A 223 15.49 -16.82 -6.09
C GLY A 223 14.69 -15.76 -5.34
N LEU A 224 14.79 -14.50 -5.76
CA LEU A 224 14.02 -13.39 -5.22
C LEU A 224 12.65 -13.38 -5.89
N ASN A 225 11.59 -13.73 -5.17
CA ASN A 225 10.29 -13.92 -5.78
C ASN A 225 9.13 -13.24 -5.02
N GLN A 226 9.39 -12.62 -3.88
CA GLN A 226 8.35 -11.95 -3.10
C GLN A 226 8.81 -10.60 -2.57
N PHE A 227 7.96 -9.59 -2.78
CA PHE A 227 8.06 -8.27 -2.15
C PHE A 227 6.93 -8.12 -1.14
N THR A 228 7.26 -7.82 0.10
CA THR A 228 6.28 -7.59 1.17
C THR A 228 6.39 -6.16 1.66
N SER A 229 5.26 -5.48 1.76
CA SER A 229 5.13 -4.20 2.43
C SER A 229 4.30 -4.37 3.70
N LYS A 230 4.81 -3.89 4.82
CA LYS A 230 4.06 -3.71 6.06
C LYS A 230 3.85 -2.23 6.30
N VAL A 231 2.61 -1.87 6.58
CA VAL A 231 2.23 -0.48 6.80
C VAL A 231 1.57 -0.36 8.16
N ASP A 232 2.15 0.47 9.02
CA ASP A 232 1.57 0.83 10.31
C ASP A 232 0.87 2.17 10.17
N THR A 233 -0.44 2.19 10.38
CA THR A 233 -1.26 3.38 10.16
C THR A 233 -1.97 3.82 11.43
N TYR A 234 -1.81 5.08 11.80
CA TYR A 234 -2.55 5.74 12.86
C TYR A 234 -3.60 6.65 12.24
N HIS A 235 -4.85 6.50 12.66
CA HIS A 235 -5.99 7.26 12.12
C HIS A 235 -6.64 8.12 13.17
N PHE A 236 -7.19 9.24 12.72
CA PHE A 236 -8.00 10.16 13.50
C PHE A 236 -9.26 10.47 12.68
N GLN A 237 -10.42 10.12 13.21
CA GLN A 237 -11.71 10.30 12.53
C GLN A 237 -12.62 11.17 13.36
N LEU A 238 -13.11 12.27 12.78
CA LEU A 238 -14.18 13.08 13.33
C LEU A 238 -15.45 12.80 12.54
N ALA A 239 -16.55 12.50 13.23
CA ALA A 239 -17.79 12.14 12.60
C ALA A 239 -18.98 12.88 13.22
N VAL A 240 -19.88 13.30 12.34
CA VAL A 240 -21.18 13.86 12.70
C VAL A 240 -22.25 12.98 12.07
N SER A 241 -23.28 12.62 12.84
CA SER A 241 -24.43 11.89 12.31
C SER A 241 -25.76 12.50 12.66
N LYS A 242 -26.75 12.12 11.89
CA LYS A 242 -28.15 12.45 12.08
C LYS A 242 -29.00 11.21 12.02
N ASP A 243 -29.86 11.05 13.05
CA ASP A 243 -30.86 9.98 13.09
C ASP A 243 -32.15 10.39 12.39
N ILE A 244 -32.62 9.54 11.49
CA ILE A 244 -33.85 9.68 10.73
C ILE A 244 -34.60 8.36 10.84
N GLN A 245 -35.45 8.22 11.86
CA GLN A 245 -36.19 6.97 12.16
C GLN A 245 -35.23 5.75 12.33
N ALA A 246 -35.31 4.78 11.44
CA ALA A 246 -34.45 3.59 11.43
C ALA A 246 -33.07 3.82 10.73
N PHE A 247 -32.88 5.01 10.15
CA PHE A 247 -31.64 5.34 9.44
C PHE A 247 -30.76 6.27 10.26
N GLU A 248 -29.44 6.08 10.14
CA GLU A 248 -28.43 7.04 10.55
C GLU A 248 -27.58 7.40 9.33
N ILE A 249 -27.41 8.71 9.09
CA ILE A 249 -26.49 9.21 8.06
C ILE A 249 -25.31 9.84 8.78
N ILE A 250 -24.10 9.42 8.42
CA ILE A 250 -22.84 9.84 9.07
C ILE A 250 -21.96 10.48 8.02
N GLY A 251 -21.50 11.70 8.28
CA GLY A 251 -20.41 12.35 7.55
C GLY A 251 -19.13 12.34 8.39
N SER A 252 -18.03 11.93 7.83
CA SER A 252 -16.76 11.86 8.57
C SER A 252 -15.62 12.51 7.79
N PHE A 253 -14.68 13.07 8.55
CA PHE A 253 -13.36 13.45 8.08
C PHE A 253 -12.32 12.54 8.75
N ILE A 254 -11.42 12.00 7.96
CA ILE A 254 -10.36 11.08 8.40
C ILE A 254 -9.01 11.67 8.01
N ALA A 255 -8.11 11.78 8.98
CA ALA A 255 -6.68 12.03 8.76
C ALA A 255 -5.91 10.80 9.24
N ASN A 256 -4.93 10.35 8.47
CA ASN A 256 -4.05 9.28 8.89
C ASN A 256 -2.59 9.61 8.63
N VAL A 257 -1.72 8.97 9.40
CA VAL A 257 -0.27 8.93 9.20
C VAL A 257 0.16 7.48 9.12
N SER A 258 0.91 7.14 8.07
CA SER A 258 1.32 5.77 7.78
C SER A 258 2.83 5.69 7.66
N ASN A 259 3.42 4.67 8.29
CA ASN A 259 4.82 4.32 8.19
C ASN A 259 4.94 3.04 7.34
N PHE A 260 5.78 3.08 6.33
CA PHE A 260 5.95 2.01 5.36
C PHE A 260 7.25 1.28 5.62
N ASN A 261 7.19 -0.05 5.69
CA ASN A 261 8.35 -0.93 5.81
C ASN A 261 8.32 -1.94 4.66
N TYR A 262 9.44 -2.11 3.99
CA TYR A 262 9.55 -2.96 2.82
C TYR A 262 10.53 -4.11 3.06
N ARG A 263 10.21 -5.27 2.49
CA ARG A 263 11.06 -6.45 2.54
C ARG A 263 10.95 -7.25 1.26
N VAL A 264 12.11 -7.68 0.74
CA VAL A 264 12.22 -8.69 -0.30
C VAL A 264 12.57 -10.02 0.33
N SER A 265 12.00 -11.09 -0.17
CA SER A 265 12.32 -12.47 0.23
C SER A 265 12.35 -13.40 -0.96
N GLY A 266 13.00 -14.54 -0.78
CA GLY A 266 13.15 -15.55 -1.82
C GLY A 266 13.17 -16.97 -1.27
N ASN A 267 13.12 -17.94 -2.18
CA ASN A 267 13.00 -19.38 -1.84
C ASN A 267 14.31 -20.16 -1.99
N SER A 268 15.43 -19.54 -2.41
CA SER A 268 16.69 -20.24 -2.62
C SER A 268 17.74 -19.90 -1.55
N SER A 269 18.66 -20.85 -1.28
CA SER A 269 19.79 -20.62 -0.39
C SER A 269 20.82 -19.63 -0.97
N GLU A 270 20.86 -19.47 -2.29
CA GLU A 270 21.74 -18.52 -2.99
C GLU A 270 21.18 -17.09 -2.97
N ALA A 271 19.87 -16.93 -2.84
CA ALA A 271 19.19 -15.63 -2.68
C ALA A 271 19.66 -14.86 -1.45
N SER A 272 20.24 -15.50 -0.44
CA SER A 272 20.52 -14.90 0.86
C SER A 272 21.46 -13.69 0.81
N VAL A 273 22.42 -13.65 -0.11
CA VAL A 273 23.37 -12.52 -0.24
C VAL A 273 22.68 -11.31 -0.88
N PHE A 274 21.99 -11.53 -2.01
CA PHE A 274 21.25 -10.48 -2.71
C PHE A 274 20.05 -10.00 -1.88
N GLU A 275 19.32 -10.92 -1.26
CA GLU A 275 18.22 -10.60 -0.32
C GLU A 275 18.72 -9.68 0.81
N SER A 276 19.86 -10.01 1.41
CA SER A 276 20.46 -9.19 2.47
C SER A 276 20.88 -7.81 1.96
N ALA A 277 21.52 -7.72 0.80
CA ALA A 277 21.96 -6.47 0.21
C ALA A 277 20.77 -5.55 -0.13
N ILE A 278 19.73 -6.09 -0.79
CA ILE A 278 18.52 -5.33 -1.14
C ILE A 278 17.80 -4.87 0.12
N ASN A 279 17.60 -5.76 1.11
CA ASN A 279 16.90 -5.42 2.35
C ASN A 279 17.66 -4.38 3.20
N GLN A 280 18.98 -4.21 3.04
CA GLN A 280 19.74 -3.13 3.65
C GLN A 280 19.48 -1.77 2.98
N LEU A 281 19.06 -1.77 1.72
CA LEU A 281 18.79 -0.55 0.96
C LEU A 281 17.30 -0.13 1.01
N LEU A 282 16.37 -1.08 1.17
CA LEU A 282 14.93 -0.80 1.22
C LEU A 282 14.51 0.25 2.27
N PRO A 283 15.19 0.41 3.43
CA PRO A 283 14.89 1.52 4.35
C PRO A 283 15.02 2.91 3.73
N GLN A 284 15.73 3.07 2.60
CA GLN A 284 15.78 4.33 1.87
C GLN A 284 14.45 4.66 1.15
N LEU A 285 13.59 3.67 0.92
CA LEU A 285 12.24 3.85 0.38
C LEU A 285 11.18 4.03 1.48
N GLU A 286 11.54 3.80 2.73
CA GLU A 286 10.63 3.99 3.85
C GLU A 286 10.27 5.47 3.98
N ASP A 287 8.97 5.74 4.09
CA ASP A 287 8.45 7.09 4.17
C ASP A 287 7.31 7.16 5.18
N THR A 288 7.07 8.34 5.72
CA THR A 288 5.93 8.63 6.56
C THR A 288 4.99 9.56 5.83
N LYS A 289 3.81 9.06 5.49
CA LYS A 289 2.84 9.82 4.67
C LYS A 289 1.60 10.19 5.47
N TRP A 290 1.17 11.44 5.29
CA TRP A 290 -0.12 11.92 5.74
C TRP A 290 -1.15 11.83 4.62
N ASN A 291 -2.34 11.31 4.94
CA ASN A 291 -3.46 11.26 4.02
C ASN A 291 -4.72 11.80 4.66
N TYR A 292 -5.60 12.36 3.84
CA TYR A 292 -6.88 12.93 4.24
C TYR A 292 -8.00 12.35 3.38
N MET A 293 -9.11 12.00 4.03
CA MET A 293 -10.26 11.38 3.38
C MET A 293 -11.55 11.94 3.93
N GLY A 294 -12.56 12.01 3.07
CA GLY A 294 -13.95 12.15 3.46
C GLY A 294 -14.66 10.81 3.42
N GLU A 295 -15.63 10.60 4.30
CA GLU A 295 -16.46 9.40 4.30
C GLU A 295 -17.92 9.76 4.53
N LEU A 296 -18.81 9.17 3.72
CA LEU A 296 -20.25 9.23 3.88
C LEU A 296 -20.78 7.83 4.14
N THR A 297 -21.46 7.64 5.26
CA THR A 297 -21.98 6.34 5.69
C THR A 297 -23.48 6.40 5.92
N GLY A 298 -24.20 5.44 5.39
CA GLY A 298 -25.59 5.15 5.69
C GLY A 298 -25.70 3.88 6.54
N VAL A 299 -26.45 3.94 7.61
CA VAL A 299 -26.75 2.79 8.50
C VAL A 299 -28.25 2.61 8.58
N TYR A 300 -28.72 1.38 8.39
CA TYR A 300 -30.12 1.00 8.53
C TYR A 300 -30.29 -0.03 9.63
N HIS A 301 -31.05 0.30 10.66
CA HIS A 301 -31.30 -0.55 11.82
C HIS A 301 -32.60 -1.35 11.65
N PHE A 302 -32.53 -2.67 11.87
CA PHE A 302 -33.69 -3.55 11.84
C PHE A 302 -33.56 -4.65 12.91
N SER A 303 -34.40 -4.54 13.95
CA SER A 303 -34.33 -5.42 15.13
C SER A 303 -32.93 -5.36 15.79
N LYS A 304 -32.26 -6.50 15.96
CA LYS A 304 -30.91 -6.62 16.50
C LYS A 304 -29.82 -6.49 15.41
N PHE A 305 -30.20 -6.29 14.17
CA PHE A 305 -29.25 -6.14 13.07
C PHE A 305 -29.19 -4.68 12.60
N PHE A 306 -28.07 -4.33 12.02
CA PHE A 306 -27.96 -3.14 11.19
C PHE A 306 -27.08 -3.39 9.96
N ALA A 307 -27.55 -2.86 8.84
CA ALA A 307 -26.79 -2.84 7.59
C ALA A 307 -26.08 -1.49 7.46
N LYS A 308 -24.86 -1.50 6.96
CA LYS A 308 -24.03 -0.32 6.78
C LYS A 308 -23.48 -0.28 5.37
N THR A 309 -23.49 0.91 4.78
CA THR A 309 -22.80 1.20 3.52
C THR A 309 -22.00 2.48 3.69
N SER A 310 -20.70 2.45 3.42
CA SER A 310 -19.82 3.61 3.48
C SER A 310 -19.17 3.86 2.15
N PHE A 311 -19.12 5.11 1.74
CA PHE A 311 -18.40 5.60 0.60
C PHE A 311 -17.29 6.52 1.07
N THR A 312 -16.04 6.10 0.89
CA THR A 312 -14.84 6.85 1.29
C THR A 312 -14.17 7.41 0.05
N PHE A 313 -13.78 8.66 0.09
CA PHE A 313 -13.20 9.39 -1.02
C PHE A 313 -12.00 10.23 -0.61
N GLY A 314 -11.02 10.32 -1.51
CA GLY A 314 -9.75 11.01 -1.36
C GLY A 314 -8.90 10.78 -2.61
N LYS A 315 -7.63 10.44 -2.43
CA LYS A 315 -6.78 9.98 -3.55
C LYS A 315 -7.38 8.73 -4.22
N PHE A 316 -7.96 7.85 -3.42
CA PHE A 316 -8.65 6.63 -3.84
C PHE A 316 -10.10 6.64 -3.36
N VAL A 317 -10.90 5.79 -4.00
CA VAL A 317 -12.32 5.62 -3.70
C VAL A 317 -12.57 4.19 -3.24
N ASN A 318 -13.27 4.05 -2.11
CA ASN A 318 -13.69 2.78 -1.56
C ASN A 318 -15.20 2.77 -1.31
N LEU A 319 -15.81 1.62 -1.57
CA LEU A 319 -17.16 1.30 -1.14
C LEU A 319 -17.08 0.18 -0.11
N ASN A 320 -17.70 0.36 1.04
CA ASN A 320 -17.81 -0.66 2.06
C ASN A 320 -19.26 -1.04 2.29
N ILE A 321 -19.52 -2.32 2.42
CA ILE A 321 -20.84 -2.86 2.75
C ILE A 321 -20.67 -3.84 3.91
N GLY A 322 -21.54 -3.76 4.91
CA GLY A 322 -21.49 -4.64 6.06
C GLY A 322 -22.84 -4.90 6.69
N ILE A 323 -22.94 -6.03 7.34
CA ILE A 323 -24.07 -6.39 8.21
C ILE A 323 -23.53 -6.71 9.60
N ASN A 324 -24.18 -6.17 10.61
CA ASN A 324 -23.77 -6.29 12.00
C ASN A 324 -24.94 -6.83 12.84
N TYR A 325 -24.61 -7.54 13.90
CA TYR A 325 -25.53 -8.04 14.91
C TYR A 325 -25.18 -7.46 16.28
N THR A 326 -26.18 -6.92 16.97
CA THR A 326 -26.05 -6.35 18.30
C THR A 326 -26.42 -7.36 19.35
N ILE A 327 -25.54 -7.55 20.33
CA ILE A 327 -25.71 -8.37 21.53
C ILE A 327 -25.74 -7.42 22.74
N ASN A 328 -26.85 -7.43 23.46
CA ASN A 328 -27.06 -6.63 24.67
C ASN A 328 -26.80 -7.49 25.91
#